data_6fcf0e21094d6e36f5507e8778e65581
#
_entry.id   6fcf0e21094d6e36f5507e8778e65581
#
_cell.length_a   1.000
_cell.length_b   1.000
_cell.length_c   1.000
_cell.angle_alpha   90.00
_cell.angle_beta   90.00
_cell.angle_gamma   90.00
#
_symmetry.space_group_name_H-M   'P 1'
#
loop_
_entity.id
_entity.type
_entity.pdbx_description
1 polymer ?
#
loop_
_entity_poly.entity_id
_entity_poly.type
_entity_poly.pdbx_seq_one_letter_code
_entity_poly.pdbx_strand_id
1 'polypeptide(L)'
;GMLNDISAICPLLKKYGIMTVVDSVSASFGEPMRVSDWKIDIMCGGSQKVVSAPPGLTFVVISDDAKKAMAERKTPIASFYANLTTFAHYYEEKWFPYTMPISDIYGLRAAIDNIAADPDILARHEKIAEASRKAITGAGLKLYLKSGFSSTVTVFEVPEGTTAAAILDGVKKDYNIMLAGSFDVLAGKVIRIGHMGNNADFYNVREVFAALDETLAKLGVSLKASMEKIFCDSMK
;
A
#
# COMPACT_ATOMS: atom_id res chain seq x y z
N GLY A 1 -4.67 0.84 -6.69
CA GLY A 1 -3.49 0.38 -7.43
C GLY A 1 -2.81 1.47 -8.26
N MET A 2 -3.34 2.72 -8.22
CA MET A 2 -2.70 3.85 -8.90
C MET A 2 -1.63 4.47 -8.00
N LEU A 3 -0.46 4.72 -8.56
CA LEU A 3 0.60 5.55 -7.98
C LEU A 3 0.50 6.95 -8.58
N ASN A 4 0.27 7.95 -7.74
CA ASN A 4 0.30 9.36 -8.16
C ASN A 4 1.74 9.84 -8.25
N ASP A 5 2.06 10.63 -9.26
CA ASP A 5 3.40 11.23 -9.41
C ASP A 5 3.61 12.39 -8.43
N ILE A 6 3.82 12.02 -7.16
CA ILE A 6 4.05 12.98 -6.08
C ILE A 6 5.34 13.78 -6.30
N SER A 7 6.31 13.18 -6.99
CA SER A 7 7.59 13.82 -7.31
C SER A 7 7.44 15.05 -8.22
N ALA A 8 6.44 15.05 -9.09
CA ALA A 8 6.10 16.20 -9.95
C ALA A 8 5.02 17.10 -9.32
N ILE A 9 4.00 16.49 -8.68
CA ILE A 9 2.83 17.20 -8.14
C ILE A 9 3.23 18.14 -6.99
N CYS A 10 3.93 17.64 -5.96
CA CYS A 10 4.21 18.43 -4.77
C CYS A 10 5.12 19.63 -5.02
N PRO A 11 6.24 19.49 -5.77
CA PRO A 11 7.06 20.67 -6.12
C PRO A 11 6.30 21.71 -6.96
N LEU A 12 5.39 21.27 -7.84
CA LEU A 12 4.54 22.17 -8.61
C LEU A 12 3.59 22.96 -7.70
N LEU A 13 2.87 22.27 -6.83
CA LEU A 13 1.93 22.91 -5.89
C LEU A 13 2.65 23.88 -4.95
N LYS A 14 3.86 23.54 -4.52
CA LYS A 14 4.69 24.40 -3.67
C LYS A 14 5.02 25.75 -4.34
N LYS A 15 5.25 25.78 -5.67
CA LYS A 15 5.47 27.03 -6.42
C LYS A 15 4.28 27.98 -6.36
N TYR A 16 3.09 27.46 -6.17
CA TYR A 16 1.84 28.23 -6.03
C TYR A 16 1.44 28.47 -4.58
N GLY A 17 2.31 28.17 -3.62
CA GLY A 17 2.01 28.35 -2.19
C GLY A 17 0.96 27.39 -1.65
N ILE A 18 0.70 26.30 -2.35
CA ILE A 18 -0.28 25.28 -1.95
C ILE A 18 0.43 24.23 -1.11
N MET A 19 -0.06 24.02 0.12
CA MET A 19 0.44 23.01 1.03
C MET A 19 -0.08 21.62 0.66
N THR A 20 0.78 20.62 0.79
CA THR A 20 0.47 19.23 0.41
C THR A 20 0.38 18.31 1.61
N VAL A 21 -0.64 17.46 1.62
CA VAL A 21 -0.78 16.32 2.54
C VAL A 21 -0.81 15.05 1.70
N VAL A 22 0.15 14.16 1.92
CA VAL A 22 0.32 12.92 1.15
C VAL A 22 -0.01 11.72 2.03
N ASP A 23 -1.04 10.99 1.65
CA ASP A 23 -1.29 9.65 2.18
C ASP A 23 -0.36 8.65 1.48
N SER A 24 0.64 8.19 2.21
CA SER A 24 1.59 7.18 1.77
C SER A 24 1.43 5.85 2.51
N VAL A 25 0.30 5.63 3.15
CA VAL A 25 0.04 4.42 3.95
C VAL A 25 0.35 3.14 3.17
N SER A 26 -0.04 3.08 1.89
CA SER A 26 0.23 1.91 1.04
C SER A 26 1.50 2.03 0.18
N ALA A 27 2.18 3.18 0.20
CA ALA A 27 3.36 3.46 -0.62
C ALA A 27 4.66 3.44 0.18
N SER A 28 4.63 3.87 1.45
CA SER A 28 5.83 3.94 2.30
C SER A 28 6.59 2.63 2.31
N PHE A 29 7.89 2.69 1.95
CA PHE A 29 8.82 1.57 1.83
C PHE A 29 8.56 0.56 0.70
N GLY A 30 7.44 0.64 -0.01
CA GLY A 30 7.16 -0.17 -1.21
C GLY A 30 7.27 0.62 -2.51
N GLU A 31 7.33 1.95 -2.40
CA GLU A 31 7.56 2.92 -3.48
C GLU A 31 8.67 3.88 -3.06
N PRO A 32 9.45 4.43 -4.00
CA PRO A 32 10.38 5.50 -3.68
C PRO A 32 9.69 6.69 -3.02
N MET A 33 10.27 7.22 -1.94
CA MET A 33 9.74 8.39 -1.24
C MET A 33 10.87 9.31 -0.78
N ARG A 34 10.86 10.55 -1.27
CA ARG A 34 11.85 11.59 -0.96
C ARG A 34 11.16 12.84 -0.45
N VAL A 35 10.72 12.80 0.81
CA VAL A 35 9.85 13.85 1.39
C VAL A 35 10.43 15.25 1.22
N SER A 36 11.70 15.45 1.55
CA SER A 36 12.36 16.75 1.46
C SER A 36 12.60 17.21 0.00
N ASP A 37 13.08 16.30 -0.86
CA ASP A 37 13.38 16.62 -2.26
C ASP A 37 12.11 16.96 -3.03
N TRP A 38 11.03 16.22 -2.76
CA TRP A 38 9.73 16.41 -3.41
C TRP A 38 8.87 17.50 -2.75
N LYS A 39 9.40 18.19 -1.73
CA LYS A 39 8.72 19.32 -1.07
C LYS A 39 7.37 18.95 -0.47
N ILE A 40 7.24 17.75 0.05
CA ILE A 40 6.03 17.30 0.72
C ILE A 40 5.92 18.00 2.07
N ASP A 41 4.78 18.62 2.36
CA ASP A 41 4.60 19.35 3.62
C ASP A 41 4.21 18.42 4.77
N ILE A 42 3.27 17.51 4.54
CA ILE A 42 2.88 16.48 5.50
C ILE A 42 2.77 15.14 4.76
N MET A 43 3.40 14.11 5.29
CA MET A 43 3.27 12.73 4.81
C MET A 43 2.83 11.84 5.95
N CYS A 44 1.84 10.98 5.73
CA CYS A 44 1.43 9.97 6.69
C CYS A 44 1.61 8.55 6.15
N GLY A 45 2.02 7.65 7.03
CA GLY A 45 2.16 6.23 6.77
C GLY A 45 1.58 5.39 7.91
N GLY A 46 1.37 4.10 7.66
CA GLY A 46 0.80 3.17 8.64
C GLY A 46 1.67 1.95 8.88
N SER A 47 1.66 1.46 10.10
CA SER A 47 2.48 0.31 10.52
C SER A 47 2.11 -1.02 9.84
N GLN A 48 0.85 -1.19 9.45
CA GLN A 48 0.28 -2.48 9.01
C GLN A 48 0.39 -2.77 7.50
N LYS A 49 0.98 -1.87 6.71
CA LYS A 49 1.15 -2.06 5.25
C LYS A 49 2.53 -2.65 4.93
N VAL A 50 3.28 -2.01 4.05
CA VAL A 50 4.63 -2.48 3.67
C VAL A 50 5.55 -2.64 4.88
N VAL A 51 5.39 -1.81 5.91
CA VAL A 51 6.15 -1.91 7.16
C VAL A 51 6.00 -3.28 7.84
N SER A 52 4.86 -3.99 7.63
CA SER A 52 4.63 -5.34 8.16
C SER A 52 4.65 -5.44 9.69
N ALA A 53 4.32 -4.35 10.37
CA ALA A 53 4.10 -4.31 11.82
C ALA A 53 2.60 -4.46 12.16
N PRO A 54 2.23 -4.72 13.41
CA PRO A 54 0.84 -4.74 13.85
C PRO A 54 0.11 -3.43 13.49
N PRO A 55 -1.21 -3.48 13.20
CA PRO A 55 -2.01 -2.27 13.03
C PRO A 55 -2.13 -1.52 14.35
N GLY A 56 -2.17 -0.17 14.29
CA GLY A 56 -2.36 0.67 15.48
C GLY A 56 -1.49 1.90 15.52
N LEU A 57 -0.39 1.93 14.76
CA LEU A 57 0.51 3.08 14.71
C LEU A 57 0.46 3.79 13.36
N THR A 58 0.47 5.11 13.42
CA THR A 58 0.67 6.00 12.28
C THR A 58 1.97 6.78 12.49
N PHE A 59 2.80 6.86 11.49
CA PHE A 59 3.93 7.79 11.47
C PHE A 59 3.61 8.98 10.56
N VAL A 60 4.03 10.18 10.99
CA VAL A 60 3.79 11.41 10.25
C VAL A 60 5.11 12.17 10.13
N VAL A 61 5.45 12.57 8.90
CA VAL A 61 6.58 13.45 8.63
C VAL A 61 6.02 14.84 8.32
N ILE A 62 6.54 15.87 8.99
CA ILE A 62 6.01 17.23 8.94
C ILE A 62 7.15 18.18 8.57
N SER A 63 6.99 18.98 7.50
CA SER A 63 7.94 20.02 7.11
C SER A 63 7.90 21.21 8.08
N ASP A 64 8.95 22.00 8.09
CA ASP A 64 8.98 23.22 8.90
C ASP A 64 7.95 24.25 8.44
N ASP A 65 7.66 24.32 7.14
CA ASP A 65 6.59 25.16 6.60
C ASP A 65 5.21 24.71 7.13
N ALA A 66 4.98 23.41 7.21
CA ALA A 66 3.74 22.87 7.79
C ALA A 66 3.65 23.16 9.30
N LYS A 67 4.74 23.01 10.05
CA LYS A 67 4.78 23.39 11.48
C LYS A 67 4.44 24.86 11.67
N LYS A 68 5.06 25.74 10.86
CA LYS A 68 4.77 27.16 10.87
C LYS A 68 3.30 27.46 10.57
N ALA A 69 2.75 26.86 9.52
CA ALA A 69 1.34 27.05 9.16
C ALA A 69 0.38 26.57 10.26
N MET A 70 0.70 25.48 10.95
CA MET A 70 -0.09 25.02 12.11
C MET A 70 -0.04 26.02 13.27
N ALA A 71 1.12 26.62 13.54
CA ALA A 71 1.30 27.59 14.63
C ALA A 71 0.60 28.93 14.32
N GLU A 72 0.58 29.37 13.07
CA GLU A 72 0.01 30.64 12.61
C GLU A 72 -1.52 30.57 12.33
N ARG A 73 -2.17 29.44 12.59
CA ARG A 73 -3.61 29.28 12.36
C ARG A 73 -4.43 30.27 13.18
N LYS A 74 -5.38 30.93 12.53
CA LYS A 74 -6.34 31.84 13.18
C LYS A 74 -7.45 31.07 13.91
N THR A 75 -7.83 29.91 13.40
CA THR A 75 -8.86 29.05 13.99
C THR A 75 -8.19 27.96 14.82
N PRO A 76 -8.56 27.78 16.10
CA PRO A 76 -8.03 26.71 16.93
C PRO A 76 -8.27 25.33 16.34
N ILE A 77 -7.36 24.39 16.60
CA ILE A 77 -7.57 22.98 16.28
C ILE A 77 -8.57 22.42 17.29
N ALA A 78 -9.75 22.05 16.83
CA ALA A 78 -10.87 21.64 17.68
C ALA A 78 -10.72 20.22 18.26
N SER A 79 -9.76 19.43 17.79
CA SER A 79 -9.53 18.07 18.26
C SER A 79 -8.29 18.00 19.17
N PHE A 80 -8.43 17.37 20.32
CA PHE A 80 -7.27 17.01 21.13
C PHE A 80 -6.50 15.84 20.50
N TYR A 81 -7.22 14.79 20.07
CA TYR A 81 -6.62 13.55 19.59
C TYR A 81 -5.94 13.70 18.22
N ALA A 82 -6.57 14.41 17.30
CA ALA A 82 -6.05 14.64 15.94
C ALA A 82 -5.30 15.99 15.84
N ASN A 83 -4.56 16.37 16.88
CA ASN A 83 -3.82 17.62 16.93
C ASN A 83 -2.31 17.33 16.95
N LEU A 84 -1.62 17.49 15.81
CA LEU A 84 -0.17 17.26 15.71
C LEU A 84 0.66 18.23 16.54
N THR A 85 0.12 19.41 16.92
CA THR A 85 0.87 20.37 17.74
C THR A 85 1.07 19.90 19.17
N THR A 86 0.26 18.95 19.66
CA THR A 86 0.43 18.36 20.99
C THR A 86 1.74 17.57 21.14
N PHE A 87 2.38 17.22 20.03
CA PHE A 87 3.66 16.50 20.02
C PHE A 87 4.87 17.42 19.86
N ALA A 88 4.71 18.75 19.81
CA ALA A 88 5.77 19.68 19.46
C ALA A 88 6.99 19.58 20.40
N HIS A 89 6.77 19.33 21.68
CA HIS A 89 7.81 19.28 22.72
C HIS A 89 7.79 18.00 23.56
N TYR A 90 7.14 16.94 23.06
CA TYR A 90 6.95 15.69 23.82
C TYR A 90 8.26 15.06 24.31
N TYR A 91 9.33 15.21 23.56
CA TYR A 91 10.64 14.64 23.90
C TYR A 91 11.34 15.42 25.03
N GLU A 92 11.35 16.74 24.93
CA GLU A 92 11.95 17.63 25.93
C GLU A 92 11.19 17.59 27.24
N GLU A 93 9.87 17.62 27.16
CA GLU A 93 8.95 17.62 28.30
C GLU A 93 8.77 16.23 28.93
N LYS A 94 9.26 15.16 28.29
CA LYS A 94 9.06 13.76 28.71
C LYS A 94 7.58 13.42 28.91
N TRP A 95 6.73 14.04 28.10
CA TRP A 95 5.28 13.90 28.18
C TRP A 95 4.72 13.38 26.86
N PHE A 96 3.77 12.45 26.94
CA PHE A 96 3.08 11.91 25.80
C PHE A 96 1.55 12.04 26.02
N PRO A 97 0.78 12.54 25.03
CA PRO A 97 -0.62 12.91 25.23
C PRO A 97 -1.56 11.73 25.44
N TYR A 98 -1.14 10.51 25.14
CA TYR A 98 -1.96 9.30 25.22
C TYR A 98 -1.24 8.19 26.00
N THR A 99 -1.98 7.11 26.33
CA THR A 99 -1.34 5.88 26.79
C THR A 99 -0.51 5.30 25.66
N MET A 100 0.77 5.10 25.88
CA MET A 100 1.69 4.57 24.88
C MET A 100 1.41 3.09 24.60
N PRO A 101 1.19 2.70 23.33
CA PRO A 101 1.02 1.29 22.93
C PRO A 101 2.40 0.61 22.82
N ILE A 102 3.00 0.31 23.95
CA ILE A 102 4.39 -0.17 24.03
C ILE A 102 4.65 -1.41 23.18
N SER A 103 3.72 -2.38 23.18
CA SER A 103 3.85 -3.60 22.37
C SER A 103 3.91 -3.28 20.87
N ASP A 104 3.07 -2.36 20.39
CA ASP A 104 3.03 -1.96 18.99
C ASP A 104 4.29 -1.17 18.60
N ILE A 105 4.82 -0.37 19.52
CA ILE A 105 6.10 0.36 19.34
C ILE A 105 7.26 -0.63 19.20
N TYR A 106 7.33 -1.67 20.02
CA TYR A 106 8.34 -2.72 19.87
C TYR A 106 8.17 -3.49 18.54
N GLY A 107 6.94 -3.81 18.16
CA GLY A 107 6.64 -4.43 16.86
C GLY A 107 7.06 -3.54 15.69
N LEU A 108 6.76 -2.24 15.76
CA LEU A 108 7.19 -1.27 14.75
C LEU A 108 8.72 -1.16 14.69
N ARG A 109 9.40 -1.13 15.85
CA ARG A 109 10.87 -1.09 15.90
C ARG A 109 11.48 -2.29 15.17
N ALA A 110 11.03 -3.50 15.50
CA ALA A 110 11.53 -4.71 14.86
C ALA A 110 11.27 -4.69 13.34
N ALA A 111 10.10 -4.20 12.91
CA ALA A 111 9.77 -4.09 11.49
C ALA A 111 10.65 -3.08 10.75
N ILE A 112 10.96 -1.93 11.36
CA ILE A 112 11.88 -0.93 10.79
C ILE A 112 13.31 -1.47 10.73
N ASP A 113 13.77 -2.20 11.74
CA ASP A 113 15.09 -2.84 11.74
C ASP A 113 15.19 -3.86 10.58
N ASN A 114 14.12 -4.63 10.31
CA ASN A 114 14.05 -5.54 9.15
C ASN A 114 14.10 -4.78 7.81
N ILE A 115 13.38 -3.67 7.68
CA ILE A 115 13.41 -2.84 6.48
C ILE A 115 14.80 -2.26 6.25
N ALA A 116 15.45 -1.77 7.31
CA ALA A 116 16.80 -1.22 7.22
C ALA A 116 17.85 -2.26 6.82
N ALA A 117 17.60 -3.54 7.11
CA ALA A 117 18.44 -4.66 6.72
C ALA A 117 18.14 -5.19 5.29
N ASP A 118 17.13 -4.67 4.62
CA ASP A 118 16.67 -5.12 3.29
C ASP A 118 16.92 -4.04 2.22
N PRO A 119 18.10 -4.00 1.61
CA PRO A 119 18.44 -2.99 0.60
C PRO A 119 17.63 -3.14 -0.69
N ASP A 120 17.06 -4.30 -0.94
CA ASP A 120 16.36 -4.64 -2.17
C ASP A 120 14.83 -4.49 -2.05
N ILE A 121 14.33 -3.95 -0.94
CA ILE A 121 12.89 -3.88 -0.67
C ILE A 121 12.11 -3.22 -1.82
N LEU A 122 12.57 -2.12 -2.38
CA LEU A 122 11.91 -1.42 -3.47
C LEU A 122 11.96 -2.22 -4.77
N ALA A 123 13.14 -2.73 -5.14
CA ALA A 123 13.34 -3.52 -6.35
C ALA A 123 12.53 -4.83 -6.31
N ARG A 124 12.42 -5.46 -5.14
CA ARG A 124 11.60 -6.65 -4.94
C ARG A 124 10.11 -6.36 -5.16
N HIS A 125 9.58 -5.26 -4.60
CA HIS A 125 8.20 -4.85 -4.81
C HIS A 125 7.92 -4.59 -6.29
N GLU A 126 8.78 -3.84 -6.96
CA GLU A 126 8.66 -3.53 -8.39
C GLU A 126 8.64 -4.81 -9.24
N LYS A 127 9.62 -5.71 -9.06
CA LYS A 127 9.72 -6.97 -9.79
C LYS A 127 8.49 -7.85 -9.60
N ILE A 128 8.01 -8.01 -8.37
CA ILE A 128 6.81 -8.78 -8.07
C ILE A 128 5.57 -8.15 -8.70
N ALA A 129 5.43 -6.84 -8.62
CA ALA A 129 4.30 -6.12 -9.22
C ALA A 129 4.28 -6.27 -10.74
N GLU A 130 5.42 -6.14 -11.41
CA GLU A 130 5.54 -6.35 -12.85
C GLU A 130 5.19 -7.79 -13.25
N ALA A 131 5.74 -8.78 -12.56
CA ALA A 131 5.45 -10.19 -12.78
C ALA A 131 3.97 -10.49 -12.56
N SER A 132 3.36 -9.91 -11.53
CA SER A 132 1.93 -10.04 -11.23
C SER A 132 1.05 -9.47 -12.36
N ARG A 133 1.37 -8.29 -12.87
CA ARG A 133 0.65 -7.69 -14.00
C ARG A 133 0.80 -8.52 -15.28
N LYS A 134 1.99 -9.06 -15.55
CA LYS A 134 2.23 -9.98 -16.66
C LYS A 134 1.40 -11.26 -16.53
N ALA A 135 1.31 -11.82 -15.32
CA ALA A 135 0.50 -13.00 -15.05
C ALA A 135 -0.98 -12.75 -15.36
N ILE A 136 -1.56 -11.66 -14.86
CA ILE A 136 -2.95 -11.27 -15.15
C ILE A 136 -3.21 -11.09 -16.64
N THR A 137 -2.40 -10.27 -17.33
CA THR A 137 -2.62 -9.97 -18.75
C THR A 137 -2.33 -11.16 -19.65
N GLY A 138 -1.30 -11.94 -19.35
CA GLY A 138 -0.94 -13.15 -20.10
C GLY A 138 -1.99 -14.26 -19.98
N ALA A 139 -2.69 -14.34 -18.85
CA ALA A 139 -3.83 -15.24 -18.66
C ALA A 139 -5.10 -14.75 -19.39
N GLY A 140 -5.07 -13.57 -20.01
CA GLY A 140 -6.20 -13.01 -20.75
C GLY A 140 -7.15 -12.18 -19.91
N LEU A 141 -6.81 -11.92 -18.64
CA LEU A 141 -7.57 -11.03 -17.76
C LEU A 141 -7.17 -9.57 -18.00
N LYS A 142 -8.02 -8.64 -17.56
CA LYS A 142 -7.83 -7.20 -17.76
C LYS A 142 -7.36 -6.54 -16.47
N LEU A 143 -6.27 -5.79 -16.54
CA LEU A 143 -5.91 -4.87 -15.47
C LEU A 143 -6.92 -3.72 -15.42
N TYR A 144 -7.26 -3.26 -14.22
CA TYR A 144 -8.15 -2.12 -14.04
C TYR A 144 -7.52 -0.81 -14.56
N LEU A 145 -6.23 -0.59 -14.28
CA LEU A 145 -5.49 0.56 -14.78
C LEU A 145 -4.82 0.26 -16.12
N LYS A 146 -4.63 1.30 -16.93
CA LYS A 146 -3.83 1.24 -18.15
C LYS A 146 -2.38 1.66 -17.95
N SER A 147 -2.12 2.48 -16.94
CA SER A 147 -0.78 3.01 -16.58
C SER A 147 -0.79 3.55 -15.15
N GLY A 148 0.37 4.01 -14.65
CA GLY A 148 0.49 4.57 -13.30
C GLY A 148 0.29 3.51 -12.21
N PHE A 149 0.83 2.32 -12.41
CA PHE A 149 0.67 1.21 -11.48
C PHE A 149 1.53 1.40 -10.23
N SER A 150 0.95 1.07 -9.08
CA SER A 150 1.70 0.90 -7.84
C SER A 150 2.45 -0.44 -7.81
N SER A 151 3.60 -0.46 -7.15
CA SER A 151 4.38 -1.67 -6.88
C SER A 151 3.89 -2.45 -5.67
N THR A 152 2.86 -1.99 -4.97
CA THR A 152 2.36 -2.61 -3.73
C THR A 152 1.05 -3.38 -3.89
N VAL A 153 0.33 -3.16 -4.98
CA VAL A 153 -0.95 -3.83 -5.25
C VAL A 153 -1.21 -3.97 -6.75
N THR A 154 -1.66 -5.16 -7.15
CA THR A 154 -2.15 -5.42 -8.51
C THR A 154 -3.67 -5.50 -8.49
N VAL A 155 -4.33 -4.78 -9.40
CA VAL A 155 -5.79 -4.71 -9.50
C VAL A 155 -6.24 -5.15 -10.88
N PHE A 156 -7.16 -6.12 -10.92
CA PHE A 156 -7.73 -6.62 -12.17
C PHE A 156 -9.27 -6.64 -12.13
N GLU A 157 -9.87 -6.54 -13.29
CA GLU A 157 -11.32 -6.57 -13.44
C GLU A 157 -11.85 -7.99 -13.19
N VAL A 158 -13.01 -8.10 -12.56
CA VAL A 158 -13.72 -9.38 -12.42
C VAL A 158 -14.06 -9.90 -13.81
N PRO A 159 -13.64 -11.13 -14.18
CA PRO A 159 -13.94 -11.67 -15.50
C PRO A 159 -15.44 -11.95 -15.68
N GLU A 160 -15.89 -11.95 -16.93
CA GLU A 160 -17.27 -12.32 -17.27
C GLU A 160 -17.60 -13.75 -16.83
N GLY A 161 -18.85 -14.00 -16.49
CA GLY A 161 -19.33 -15.31 -16.07
C GLY A 161 -19.17 -15.62 -14.59
N THR A 162 -18.54 -14.72 -13.79
CA THR A 162 -18.40 -14.89 -12.34
C THR A 162 -18.59 -13.56 -11.59
N THR A 163 -18.42 -13.58 -10.27
CA THR A 163 -18.52 -12.40 -9.41
C THR A 163 -17.30 -12.27 -8.50
N ALA A 164 -17.02 -11.04 -8.04
CA ALA A 164 -15.96 -10.81 -7.06
C ALA A 164 -16.13 -11.67 -5.80
N ALA A 165 -17.37 -11.79 -5.29
CA ALA A 165 -17.68 -12.59 -4.12
C ALA A 165 -17.33 -14.07 -4.33
N ALA A 166 -17.73 -14.65 -5.46
CA ALA A 166 -17.44 -16.07 -5.77
C ALA A 166 -15.93 -16.35 -5.84
N ILE A 167 -15.15 -15.43 -6.43
CA ILE A 167 -13.69 -15.57 -6.49
C ILE A 167 -13.08 -15.45 -5.09
N LEU A 168 -13.45 -14.42 -4.32
CA LEU A 168 -12.89 -14.18 -2.99
C LEU A 168 -13.22 -15.29 -2.01
N ASP A 169 -14.48 -15.76 -2.01
CA ASP A 169 -14.95 -16.83 -1.15
C ASP A 169 -14.29 -18.17 -1.54
N GLY A 170 -14.14 -18.45 -2.83
CA GLY A 170 -13.47 -19.65 -3.32
C GLY A 170 -12.00 -19.71 -2.89
N VAL A 171 -11.25 -18.63 -3.12
CA VAL A 171 -9.85 -18.55 -2.71
C VAL A 171 -9.70 -18.65 -1.19
N LYS A 172 -10.56 -17.97 -0.43
CA LYS A 172 -10.53 -18.02 1.04
C LYS A 172 -10.86 -19.43 1.56
N LYS A 173 -11.93 -20.04 1.06
CA LYS A 173 -12.44 -21.33 1.54
C LYS A 173 -11.48 -22.47 1.23
N ASP A 174 -10.98 -22.54 0.00
CA ASP A 174 -10.25 -23.70 -0.49
C ASP A 174 -8.75 -23.60 -0.21
N TYR A 175 -8.20 -22.38 -0.11
CA TYR A 175 -6.74 -22.14 0.02
C TYR A 175 -6.35 -21.34 1.26
N ASN A 176 -7.31 -20.88 2.06
CA ASN A 176 -7.08 -20.02 3.23
C ASN A 176 -6.29 -18.74 2.90
N ILE A 177 -6.46 -18.22 1.69
CA ILE A 177 -5.83 -16.97 1.22
C ILE A 177 -6.89 -15.88 1.20
N MET A 178 -6.56 -14.72 1.77
CA MET A 178 -7.43 -13.55 1.75
C MET A 178 -7.00 -12.56 0.69
N LEU A 179 -7.82 -12.41 -0.33
CA LEU A 179 -7.74 -11.31 -1.30
C LEU A 179 -8.76 -10.24 -0.96
N ALA A 180 -8.65 -9.07 -1.59
CA ALA A 180 -9.57 -7.98 -1.37
C ALA A 180 -10.35 -7.62 -2.64
N GLY A 181 -11.64 -7.38 -2.50
CA GLY A 181 -12.42 -6.64 -3.49
C GLY A 181 -12.18 -5.14 -3.39
N SER A 182 -13.16 -4.35 -3.80
CA SER A 182 -13.15 -2.91 -3.64
C SER A 182 -14.47 -2.41 -3.05
N PHE A 183 -14.57 -1.12 -2.87
CA PHE A 183 -15.73 -0.44 -2.29
C PHE A 183 -16.21 0.68 -3.22
N ASP A 184 -17.32 1.32 -2.84
CA ASP A 184 -17.93 2.42 -3.58
C ASP A 184 -18.18 2.03 -5.06
N VAL A 185 -17.84 2.88 -6.00
CA VAL A 185 -18.10 2.68 -7.43
C VAL A 185 -17.42 1.44 -8.04
N LEU A 186 -16.42 0.88 -7.38
CA LEU A 186 -15.69 -0.31 -7.77
C LEU A 186 -16.11 -1.58 -7.02
N ALA A 187 -17.09 -1.48 -6.12
CA ALA A 187 -17.60 -2.64 -5.39
C ALA A 187 -18.06 -3.73 -6.36
N GLY A 188 -17.55 -4.96 -6.17
CA GLY A 188 -17.88 -6.11 -7.00
C GLY A 188 -17.27 -6.12 -8.42
N LYS A 189 -16.52 -5.09 -8.83
CA LYS A 189 -16.00 -4.96 -10.19
C LYS A 189 -14.53 -5.37 -10.33
N VAL A 190 -13.78 -5.35 -9.25
CA VAL A 190 -12.34 -5.63 -9.26
C VAL A 190 -11.90 -6.53 -8.11
N ILE A 191 -10.80 -7.23 -8.33
CA ILE A 191 -10.05 -7.96 -7.32
C ILE A 191 -8.69 -7.28 -7.14
N ARG A 192 -8.24 -7.20 -5.88
CA ARG A 192 -6.94 -6.63 -5.51
C ARG A 192 -6.05 -7.71 -4.88
N ILE A 193 -4.85 -7.85 -5.43
CA ILE A 193 -3.79 -8.66 -4.88
C ILE A 193 -2.80 -7.71 -4.21
N GLY A 194 -2.76 -7.72 -2.87
CA GLY A 194 -1.78 -6.94 -2.11
C GLY A 194 -0.48 -7.73 -1.97
N HIS A 195 0.61 -7.16 -2.47
CA HIS A 195 1.96 -7.71 -2.31
C HIS A 195 2.84 -6.64 -1.63
N MET A 196 2.67 -6.54 -0.31
CA MET A 196 3.25 -5.49 0.53
C MET A 196 4.14 -6.09 1.62
N GLY A 197 5.32 -5.50 1.82
CA GLY A 197 6.24 -5.89 2.89
C GLY A 197 6.59 -7.38 2.83
N ASN A 198 6.36 -8.12 3.89
CA ASN A 198 6.63 -9.56 3.95
C ASN A 198 5.79 -10.40 2.98
N ASN A 199 4.65 -9.86 2.49
CA ASN A 199 3.85 -10.53 1.45
C ASN A 199 4.38 -10.21 0.03
N ALA A 200 5.32 -9.28 -0.14
CA ALA A 200 6.05 -9.10 -1.38
C ALA A 200 7.17 -10.15 -1.46
N ASP A 201 6.75 -11.41 -1.51
CA ASP A 201 7.60 -12.61 -1.54
C ASP A 201 7.19 -13.51 -2.70
N PHE A 202 8.17 -14.15 -3.33
CA PHE A 202 7.95 -15.02 -4.49
C PHE A 202 6.96 -16.14 -4.19
N TYR A 203 7.15 -16.84 -3.08
CA TYR A 203 6.34 -18.03 -2.75
C TYR A 203 4.91 -17.64 -2.41
N ASN A 204 4.72 -16.58 -1.61
CA ASN A 204 3.40 -16.09 -1.23
C ASN A 204 2.58 -15.66 -2.46
N VAL A 205 3.17 -14.90 -3.37
CA VAL A 205 2.47 -14.40 -4.56
C VAL A 205 2.24 -15.53 -5.59
N ARG A 206 3.17 -16.47 -5.72
CA ARG A 206 2.99 -17.68 -6.52
C ARG A 206 1.77 -18.49 -6.06
N GLU A 207 1.64 -18.72 -4.74
CA GLU A 207 0.49 -19.43 -4.16
C GLU A 207 -0.83 -18.72 -4.44
N VAL A 208 -0.85 -17.37 -4.41
CA VAL A 208 -2.03 -16.59 -4.78
C VAL A 208 -2.43 -16.87 -6.23
N PHE A 209 -1.49 -16.93 -7.17
CA PHE A 209 -1.81 -17.20 -8.57
C PHE A 209 -2.23 -18.64 -8.81
N ALA A 210 -1.63 -19.62 -8.13
CA ALA A 210 -2.08 -20.99 -8.19
C ALA A 210 -3.52 -21.13 -7.69
N ALA A 211 -3.84 -20.51 -6.55
CA ALA A 211 -5.20 -20.52 -5.99
C ALA A 211 -6.21 -19.81 -6.92
N LEU A 212 -5.82 -18.71 -7.57
CA LEU A 212 -6.68 -18.02 -8.53
C LEU A 212 -6.91 -18.85 -9.78
N ASP A 213 -5.88 -19.50 -10.35
CA ASP A 213 -6.00 -20.38 -11.52
C ASP A 213 -7.04 -21.48 -11.26
N GLU A 214 -6.93 -22.19 -10.11
CA GLU A 214 -7.86 -23.26 -9.77
C GLU A 214 -9.26 -22.73 -9.42
N THR A 215 -9.36 -21.62 -8.69
CA THR A 215 -10.68 -21.04 -8.35
C THR A 215 -11.43 -20.60 -9.59
N LEU A 216 -10.77 -19.90 -10.51
CA LEU A 216 -11.38 -19.45 -11.77
C LEU A 216 -11.80 -20.65 -12.63
N ALA A 217 -11.01 -21.71 -12.71
CA ALA A 217 -11.37 -22.93 -13.41
C ALA A 217 -12.61 -23.59 -12.80
N LYS A 218 -12.71 -23.70 -11.45
CA LYS A 218 -13.90 -24.21 -10.76
C LYS A 218 -15.15 -23.37 -11.01
N LEU A 219 -14.98 -22.06 -11.23
CA LEU A 219 -16.05 -21.12 -11.56
C LEU A 219 -16.39 -21.08 -13.07
N GLY A 220 -15.76 -21.92 -13.89
CA GLY A 220 -16.02 -22.02 -15.32
C GLY A 220 -15.37 -20.91 -16.16
N VAL A 221 -14.46 -20.13 -15.58
CA VAL A 221 -13.72 -19.10 -16.31
C VAL A 221 -12.51 -19.71 -17.00
N SER A 222 -12.47 -19.62 -18.33
CA SER A 222 -11.36 -20.13 -19.14
C SER A 222 -10.24 -19.10 -19.22
N LEU A 223 -9.06 -19.44 -18.75
CA LEU A 223 -7.85 -18.63 -18.90
C LEU A 223 -7.08 -19.04 -20.16
N LYS A 224 -6.39 -18.08 -20.78
CA LYS A 224 -5.50 -18.33 -21.93
C LYS A 224 -4.25 -19.12 -21.55
N ALA A 225 -3.77 -18.92 -20.34
CA ALA A 225 -2.60 -19.58 -19.75
C ALA A 225 -2.66 -19.50 -18.23
N SER A 226 -1.88 -20.34 -17.53
CA SER A 226 -1.76 -20.30 -16.08
C SER A 226 -1.07 -19.02 -15.63
N MET A 227 -1.69 -18.29 -14.70
CA MET A 227 -1.09 -17.11 -14.06
C MET A 227 0.12 -17.50 -13.22
N GLU A 228 0.05 -18.61 -12.49
CA GLU A 228 1.19 -19.13 -11.70
C GLU A 228 2.41 -19.33 -12.58
N LYS A 229 2.25 -20.02 -13.72
CA LYS A 229 3.38 -20.28 -14.63
C LYS A 229 3.98 -19.00 -15.20
N ILE A 230 3.14 -18.06 -15.66
CA ILE A 230 3.62 -16.78 -16.20
C ILE A 230 4.34 -15.98 -15.12
N PHE A 231 3.82 -15.94 -13.91
CA PHE A 231 4.46 -15.28 -12.77
C PHE A 231 5.83 -15.88 -12.50
N CYS A 232 5.92 -17.21 -12.35
CA CYS A 232 7.20 -17.90 -12.10
C CYS A 232 8.24 -17.63 -13.21
N ASP A 233 7.81 -17.65 -14.47
CA ASP A 233 8.71 -17.37 -15.61
C ASP A 233 9.16 -15.90 -15.65
N SER A 234 8.31 -14.98 -15.20
CA SER A 234 8.63 -13.55 -15.12
C SER A 234 9.54 -13.17 -13.94
N MET A 235 9.69 -14.06 -12.97
CA MET A 235 10.55 -13.85 -11.78
C MET A 235 11.97 -14.38 -11.94
N LYS A 236 12.22 -15.19 -12.99
CA LYS A 236 13.59 -15.64 -13.38
C LYS A 236 14.41 -14.46 -13.89
#